data_b31bd6cbc363e5de31545da26357ba84
#
_entry.id   b31bd6cbc363e5de31545da26357ba84
#
_cell.length_a   1.000
_cell.length_b   1.000
_cell.length_c   1.000
_cell.angle_alpha   90.00
_cell.angle_beta   90.00
_cell.angle_gamma   90.00
#
_symmetry.space_group_name_H-M   'P 1'
#
loop_
_entity.id
_entity.type
_entity.pdbx_description
1 polymer ?
#
loop_
_entity_poly.entity_id
_entity_poly.type
_entity_poly.pdbx_seq_one_letter_code
_entity_poly.pdbx_strand_id
1 'polypeptide(L)'
;MFRGNHPARVDEKGRLKVPAEFKRVADEKYSGAQYYITSLDGQRAQIYPFEEWQRIEEKLARLSTFNPTKKKFLDRTNYYGQVVEMDNQARLLVPSLLREAAQLKGEVAVVGMLTYLEVRNLGAYRKEIEENAFTAEDEATLDGLGI
;
A
#
# COMPACT_ATOMS: atom_id res chain seq x y z
N MET A 1 -11.92 -0.98 -8.54
CA MET A 1 -10.80 -1.50 -7.74
C MET A 1 -9.47 -1.15 -8.37
N PHE A 2 -8.45 -1.03 -7.57
CA PHE A 2 -7.10 -0.71 -8.07
C PHE A 2 -6.47 -1.94 -8.70
N ARG A 3 -5.98 -1.79 -9.92
CA ARG A 3 -5.29 -2.87 -10.65
C ARG A 3 -4.23 -2.32 -11.58
N GLY A 4 -3.20 -3.12 -11.82
CA GLY A 4 -2.11 -2.77 -12.72
C GLY A 4 -0.90 -2.21 -12.00
N ASN A 5 0.16 -2.00 -12.76
CA ASN A 5 1.44 -1.46 -12.31
C ASN A 5 1.72 -0.18 -13.11
N HIS A 6 1.83 0.94 -12.42
CA HIS A 6 2.10 2.22 -13.04
C HIS A 6 3.38 2.82 -12.45
N PRO A 7 4.32 3.25 -13.28
CA PRO A 7 5.48 3.97 -12.77
C PRO A 7 5.06 5.32 -12.22
N ALA A 8 5.76 5.77 -11.19
CA ALA A 8 5.53 7.07 -10.59
C ALA A 8 6.84 7.60 -10.02
N ARG A 9 6.79 8.77 -9.42
CA ARG A 9 7.98 9.40 -8.87
C ARG A 9 7.70 9.95 -7.49
N VAL A 10 8.64 9.74 -6.59
CA VAL A 10 8.69 10.39 -5.29
C VAL A 10 9.70 11.52 -5.40
N ASP A 11 9.26 12.75 -5.17
CA ASP A 11 10.11 13.93 -5.30
C ASP A 11 11.05 14.11 -4.10
N GLU A 12 11.92 15.12 -4.15
CA GLU A 12 12.91 15.38 -3.11
C GLU A 12 12.28 15.72 -1.75
N LYS A 13 11.05 16.19 -1.77
CA LYS A 13 10.29 16.50 -0.54
C LYS A 13 9.52 15.30 -0.02
N GLY A 14 9.61 14.15 -0.70
CA GLY A 14 8.96 12.92 -0.29
C GLY A 14 7.52 12.77 -0.74
N ARG A 15 7.10 13.53 -1.75
CA ARG A 15 5.74 13.48 -2.26
C ARG A 15 5.66 12.53 -3.43
N LEU A 16 4.70 11.60 -3.37
CA LEU A 16 4.40 10.67 -4.43
C LEU A 16 3.29 11.26 -5.30
N LYS A 17 3.53 11.39 -6.59
CA LYS A 17 2.49 11.73 -7.56
C LYS A 17 1.68 10.47 -7.83
N VAL A 18 0.43 10.46 -7.44
CA VAL A 18 -0.46 9.30 -7.66
C VAL A 18 -0.78 9.20 -9.15
N PRO A 19 -0.58 8.03 -9.77
CA PRO A 19 -0.95 7.84 -11.17
C PRO A 19 -2.42 8.19 -11.43
N ALA A 20 -2.68 8.87 -12.54
CA ALA A 20 -4.01 9.39 -12.87
C ALA A 20 -5.10 8.31 -12.84
N GLU A 21 -4.78 7.11 -13.31
CA GLU A 21 -5.72 5.99 -13.32
C GLU A 21 -6.15 5.59 -11.90
N PHE A 22 -5.21 5.57 -10.96
CA PHE A 22 -5.53 5.25 -9.57
C PHE A 22 -6.29 6.38 -8.87
N LYS A 23 -5.96 7.63 -9.20
CA LYS A 23 -6.72 8.77 -8.68
C LYS A 23 -8.17 8.72 -9.15
N ARG A 24 -8.39 8.39 -10.42
CA ARG A 24 -9.74 8.25 -10.97
C ARG A 24 -10.55 7.20 -10.21
N VAL A 25 -9.97 6.02 -9.96
CA VAL A 25 -10.61 4.95 -9.22
C VAL A 25 -10.95 5.40 -7.79
N ALA A 26 -10.01 6.09 -7.14
CA ALA A 26 -10.21 6.59 -5.78
C ALA A 26 -11.35 7.61 -5.71
N ASP A 27 -11.36 8.56 -6.65
CA ASP A 27 -12.38 9.61 -6.69
C ASP A 27 -13.79 9.04 -6.96
N GLU A 28 -13.88 8.00 -7.77
CA GLU A 28 -15.16 7.36 -8.09
C GLU A 28 -15.72 6.55 -6.92
N LYS A 29 -14.84 5.92 -6.14
CA LYS A 29 -15.26 4.96 -5.12
C LYS A 29 -15.29 5.53 -3.69
N TYR A 30 -14.44 6.51 -3.40
CA TYR A 30 -14.26 7.04 -2.06
C TYR A 30 -14.52 8.54 -2.04
N SER A 31 -15.17 9.01 -0.98
CA SER A 31 -15.60 10.42 -0.87
C SER A 31 -14.56 11.33 -0.25
N GLY A 32 -13.53 10.77 0.41
CA GLY A 32 -12.55 11.56 1.14
C GLY A 32 -11.21 11.66 0.43
N ALA A 33 -10.45 12.68 0.77
CA ALA A 33 -9.08 12.87 0.27
C ALA A 33 -8.03 12.31 1.22
N GLN A 34 -8.44 11.60 2.27
CA GLN A 34 -7.56 11.05 3.28
C GLN A 34 -7.15 9.62 2.96
N TYR A 35 -5.89 9.34 3.23
CA TYR A 35 -5.28 8.04 3.01
C TYR A 35 -4.48 7.65 4.25
N TYR A 36 -4.43 6.36 4.52
CA TYR A 36 -3.51 5.84 5.52
C TYR A 36 -2.34 5.20 4.80
N ILE A 37 -1.14 5.74 5.00
CA ILE A 37 0.09 5.20 4.42
C ILE A 37 0.81 4.45 5.52
N THR A 38 1.13 3.18 5.29
CA THR A 38 1.72 2.32 6.30
C THR A 38 2.57 1.21 5.68
N SER A 39 3.07 0.31 6.53
CA SER A 39 3.81 -0.87 6.12
C SER A 39 3.84 -1.88 7.26
N LEU A 40 3.96 -3.15 6.91
CA LEU A 40 4.18 -4.22 7.88
C LEU A 40 5.68 -4.52 8.08
N ASP A 41 6.47 -4.39 7.03
CA ASP A 41 7.87 -4.83 7.01
C ASP A 41 8.87 -3.70 6.71
N GLY A 42 8.41 -2.52 6.36
CA GLY A 42 9.28 -1.42 5.97
C GLY A 42 9.92 -1.57 4.60
N GLN A 43 9.59 -2.62 3.84
CA GLN A 43 10.15 -2.87 2.51
C GLN A 43 9.27 -2.32 1.40
N ARG A 44 8.04 -2.00 1.71
CA ARG A 44 7.05 -1.45 0.77
C ARG A 44 6.11 -0.54 1.51
N ALA A 45 5.57 0.46 0.83
CA ALA A 45 4.51 1.28 1.38
C ALA A 45 3.16 0.74 0.91
N GLN A 46 2.20 0.73 1.80
CA GLN A 46 0.80 0.41 1.48
C GLN A 46 -0.01 1.69 1.65
N ILE A 47 -0.77 2.07 0.64
CA ILE A 47 -1.58 3.27 0.64
C ILE A 47 -3.04 2.86 0.58
N TYR A 48 -3.74 3.07 1.68
CA TYR A 48 -5.16 2.73 1.80
C TYR A 48 -6.01 3.99 1.72
N PRO A 49 -7.06 4.02 0.88
CA PRO A 49 -8.13 4.99 1.12
C PRO A 49 -8.58 4.85 2.57
N PHE A 50 -8.81 5.96 3.26
CA PHE A 50 -9.05 5.88 4.71
C PHE A 50 -10.24 5.02 5.07
N GLU A 51 -11.28 5.03 4.24
CA GLU A 51 -12.45 4.15 4.42
C GLU A 51 -12.06 2.66 4.43
N GLU A 52 -11.12 2.25 3.58
CA GLU A 52 -10.65 0.86 3.55
C GLU A 52 -9.82 0.53 4.79
N TRP A 53 -9.00 1.47 5.25
CA TRP A 53 -8.24 1.26 6.48
C TRP A 53 -9.17 1.11 7.69
N GLN A 54 -10.23 1.91 7.75
CA GLN A 54 -11.21 1.82 8.82
C GLN A 54 -11.89 0.45 8.86
N ARG A 55 -12.11 -0.18 7.70
CA ARG A 55 -12.66 -1.54 7.64
C ARG A 55 -11.70 -2.56 8.27
N ILE A 56 -10.41 -2.37 8.08
CA ILE A 56 -9.39 -3.20 8.74
C ILE A 56 -9.43 -2.98 10.25
N GLU A 57 -9.50 -1.73 10.68
CA GLU A 57 -9.59 -1.38 12.09
C GLU A 57 -10.82 -2.00 12.76
N GLU A 58 -11.96 -1.99 12.08
CA GLU A 58 -13.18 -2.63 12.58
C GLU A 58 -13.01 -4.14 12.77
N LYS A 59 -12.33 -4.80 11.86
CA LYS A 59 -12.03 -6.23 11.98
C LYS A 59 -11.07 -6.51 13.12
N LEU A 60 -10.05 -5.68 13.27
CA LEU A 60 -9.09 -5.80 14.37
C LEU A 60 -9.74 -5.60 15.74
N ALA A 61 -10.71 -4.71 15.82
CA ALA A 61 -11.43 -4.44 17.06
C ALA A 61 -12.18 -5.68 17.60
N ARG A 62 -12.47 -6.64 16.73
CA ARG A 62 -13.14 -7.90 17.11
C ARG A 62 -12.19 -8.89 17.80
N LEU A 63 -10.88 -8.69 17.65
CA LEU A 63 -9.89 -9.52 18.35
C LEU A 63 -9.64 -9.00 19.75
N SER A 64 -9.32 -9.91 20.67
CA SER A 64 -8.96 -9.54 22.03
C SER A 64 -7.77 -8.59 22.06
N THR A 65 -7.79 -7.63 22.98
CA THR A 65 -6.66 -6.74 23.25
C THR A 65 -5.40 -7.52 23.63
N PHE A 66 -5.57 -8.72 24.20
CA PHE A 66 -4.46 -9.57 24.59
C PHE A 66 -3.94 -10.48 23.49
N ASN A 67 -4.54 -10.41 22.27
CA ASN A 67 -4.07 -11.19 21.15
C ASN A 67 -2.70 -10.66 20.69
N PRO A 68 -1.63 -11.47 20.74
CA PRO A 68 -0.28 -10.99 20.42
C PRO A 68 -0.11 -10.63 18.95
N THR A 69 -0.84 -11.26 18.05
CA THR A 69 -0.79 -10.93 16.62
C THR A 69 -1.42 -9.57 16.35
N LYS A 70 -2.53 -9.26 17.01
CA LYS A 70 -3.16 -7.94 16.94
C LYS A 70 -2.19 -6.86 17.40
N LYS A 71 -1.53 -7.06 18.53
CA LYS A 71 -0.54 -6.12 19.08
C LYS A 71 0.59 -5.89 18.09
N LYS A 72 1.13 -6.96 17.53
CA LYS A 72 2.24 -6.90 16.59
C LYS A 72 1.83 -6.17 15.30
N PHE A 73 0.65 -6.45 14.79
CA PHE A 73 0.12 -5.78 13.61
C PHE A 73 -0.02 -4.27 13.85
N LEU A 74 -0.62 -3.89 14.98
CA LEU A 74 -0.80 -2.48 15.33
C LEU A 74 0.52 -1.76 15.57
N ASP A 75 1.49 -2.41 16.21
CA ASP A 75 2.81 -1.82 16.42
C ASP A 75 3.47 -1.47 15.07
N ARG A 76 3.45 -2.40 14.13
CA ARG A 76 4.10 -2.19 12.84
C ARG A 76 3.37 -1.16 11.98
N THR A 77 2.06 -1.26 11.90
CA THR A 77 1.29 -0.35 11.06
C THR A 77 1.21 1.07 11.64
N ASN A 78 1.42 1.23 12.95
CA ASN A 78 1.55 2.55 13.55
C ASN A 78 2.98 3.09 13.45
N TYR A 79 3.98 2.23 13.60
CA TYR A 79 5.38 2.65 13.49
C TYR A 79 5.67 3.34 12.17
N TYR A 80 5.20 2.76 11.07
CA TYR A 80 5.37 3.33 9.73
C TYR A 80 4.21 4.20 9.29
N GLY A 81 3.13 4.24 10.05
CA GLY A 81 1.85 4.74 9.59
C GLY A 81 1.60 6.22 9.81
N GLN A 82 0.84 6.82 8.90
CA GLN A 82 0.38 8.18 9.05
C GLN A 82 -0.85 8.42 8.17
N VAL A 83 -1.83 9.18 8.70
CA VAL A 83 -2.94 9.69 7.90
C VAL A 83 -2.41 10.87 7.09
N VAL A 84 -2.65 10.84 5.78
CA VAL A 84 -2.15 11.85 4.85
C VAL A 84 -3.29 12.31 3.95
N GLU A 85 -3.35 13.60 3.68
CA GLU A 85 -4.28 14.17 2.72
C GLU A 85 -3.63 14.33 1.35
N MET A 86 -4.36 13.97 0.29
CA MET A 86 -3.91 14.21 -1.07
C MET A 86 -4.02 15.70 -1.38
N ASP A 87 -2.95 16.27 -1.94
CA ASP A 87 -2.96 17.68 -2.31
C ASP A 87 -3.68 17.92 -3.67
N ASN A 88 -3.76 19.20 -4.07
CA ASN A 88 -4.45 19.60 -5.30
C ASN A 88 -3.79 19.08 -6.57
N GLN A 89 -2.56 18.59 -6.48
CA GLN A 89 -1.81 18.03 -7.60
C GLN A 89 -1.74 16.51 -7.55
N ALA A 90 -2.64 15.88 -6.80
CA ALA A 90 -2.71 14.43 -6.62
C ALA A 90 -1.41 13.84 -6.04
N ARG A 91 -0.81 14.53 -5.07
CA ARG A 91 0.41 14.07 -4.40
C ARG A 91 0.13 13.71 -2.95
N LEU A 92 0.79 12.65 -2.49
CA LEU A 92 0.73 12.18 -1.12
C LEU A 92 2.12 12.25 -0.51
N LEU A 93 2.23 12.85 0.68
CA LEU A 93 3.50 12.88 1.39
C LEU A 93 3.73 11.53 2.08
N VAL A 94 4.74 10.81 1.62
CA VAL A 94 5.11 9.52 2.21
C VAL A 94 5.92 9.80 3.48
N PRO A 95 5.57 9.19 4.64
CA PRO A 95 6.32 9.41 5.87
C PRO A 95 7.81 9.14 5.70
N SER A 96 8.65 10.02 6.24
CA SER A 96 10.10 9.94 6.03
C SER A 96 10.71 8.62 6.53
N LEU A 97 10.24 8.11 7.65
CA LEU A 97 10.71 6.84 8.21
C LEU A 97 10.47 5.70 7.20
N LEU A 98 9.29 5.65 6.61
CA LEU A 98 8.94 4.64 5.62
C LEU A 98 9.69 4.84 4.31
N ARG A 99 9.85 6.10 3.86
CA ARG A 99 10.61 6.41 2.65
C ARG A 99 12.04 5.88 2.73
N GLU A 100 12.69 6.08 3.87
CA GLU A 100 14.05 5.61 4.08
C GLU A 100 14.11 4.08 4.15
N ALA A 101 13.23 3.47 4.93
CA ALA A 101 13.22 2.03 5.10
C ALA A 101 12.96 1.29 3.78
N ALA A 102 12.01 1.75 2.99
CA ALA A 102 11.62 1.13 1.73
C ALA A 102 12.38 1.67 0.51
N GLN A 103 13.27 2.65 0.71
CA GLN A 103 14.05 3.30 -0.35
C GLN A 103 13.15 3.86 -1.46
N LEU A 104 12.15 4.63 -1.06
CA LEU A 104 11.20 5.24 -1.98
C LEU A 104 11.68 6.64 -2.36
N LYS A 105 12.61 6.70 -3.29
CA LYS A 105 13.17 7.93 -3.83
C LYS A 105 13.20 7.85 -5.35
N GLY A 106 12.86 8.95 -6.02
CA GLY A 106 12.85 8.98 -7.48
C GLY A 106 11.79 8.05 -8.04
N GLU A 107 12.16 7.23 -9.00
CA GLU A 107 11.24 6.33 -9.68
C GLU A 107 10.85 5.14 -8.84
N VAL A 108 9.54 4.90 -8.74
CA VAL A 108 8.95 3.80 -7.98
C VAL A 108 7.89 3.10 -8.82
N ALA A 109 7.51 1.90 -8.38
CA ALA A 109 6.36 1.20 -8.94
C ALA A 109 5.16 1.41 -8.01
N VAL A 110 4.02 1.77 -8.57
CA VAL A 110 2.74 1.86 -7.85
C VAL A 110 1.85 0.75 -8.38
N VAL A 111 1.49 -0.17 -7.52
CA VAL A 111 0.83 -1.42 -7.90
C VAL A 111 -0.57 -1.47 -7.28
N GLY A 112 -1.57 -1.79 -8.09
CA GLY A 112 -2.94 -1.95 -7.62
C GLY A 112 -3.13 -3.27 -6.88
N MET A 113 -3.61 -3.19 -5.65
CA MET A 113 -3.85 -4.36 -4.79
C MET A 113 -5.34 -4.44 -4.41
N LEU A 114 -6.21 -4.20 -5.37
CA LEU A 114 -7.67 -4.19 -5.26
C LEU A 114 -8.20 -3.05 -4.38
N THR A 115 -8.01 -3.12 -3.08
CA THR A 115 -8.54 -2.13 -2.13
C THR A 115 -7.50 -1.11 -1.67
N TYR A 116 -6.24 -1.30 -2.06
CA TYR A 116 -5.16 -0.37 -1.70
C TYR A 116 -4.08 -0.37 -2.79
N LEU A 117 -3.13 0.52 -2.65
CA LEU A 117 -1.97 0.61 -3.53
C LEU A 117 -0.71 0.19 -2.78
N GLU A 118 0.18 -0.46 -3.48
CA GLU A 118 1.50 -0.80 -2.95
C GLU A 118 2.55 0.01 -3.71
N VAL A 119 3.45 0.66 -2.98
CA VAL A 119 4.54 1.44 -3.58
C VAL A 119 5.86 0.74 -3.27
N ARG A 120 6.59 0.45 -4.32
CA ARG A 120 7.81 -0.35 -4.25
C ARG A 120 8.99 0.39 -4.87
N ASN A 121 10.16 0.24 -4.26
CA ASN A 121 11.41 0.54 -4.95
C ASN A 121 11.43 -0.29 -6.25
N LEU A 122 11.67 0.37 -7.37
CA LEU A 122 11.53 -0.29 -8.68
C LEU A 122 12.47 -1.48 -8.86
N GLY A 123 13.73 -1.32 -8.46
CA GLY A 123 14.73 -2.40 -8.58
C GLY A 123 14.40 -3.59 -7.67
N ALA A 124 14.01 -3.31 -6.43
CA ALA A 124 13.64 -4.36 -5.48
C ALA A 124 12.39 -5.13 -5.93
N TYR A 125 11.42 -4.41 -6.48
CA TYR A 125 10.19 -5.04 -6.98
C TYR A 125 10.46 -5.95 -8.17
N ARG A 126 11.26 -5.45 -9.13
CA ARG A 126 11.65 -6.25 -10.31
C ARG A 126 12.35 -7.54 -9.87
N LYS A 127 13.28 -7.43 -8.94
CA LYS A 127 14.01 -8.59 -8.42
C LYS A 127 13.06 -9.61 -7.78
N GLU A 128 12.12 -9.14 -6.98
CA GLU A 128 11.15 -10.01 -6.32
C GLU A 128 10.29 -10.77 -7.35
N ILE A 129 9.82 -10.07 -8.39
CA ILE A 129 9.03 -10.69 -9.45
C ILE A 129 9.86 -11.77 -10.19
N GLU A 130 11.11 -11.47 -10.49
CA GLU A 130 12.01 -12.41 -11.18
C GLU A 130 12.35 -13.64 -10.34
N GLU A 131 12.49 -13.47 -9.03
CA GLU A 131 12.90 -14.55 -8.12
C GLU A 131 11.72 -15.38 -7.57
N ASN A 132 10.50 -14.90 -7.67
CA ASN A 132 9.32 -15.55 -7.11
C ASN A 132 8.29 -15.86 -8.20
N ALA A 133 8.59 -16.89 -9.00
CA ALA A 133 7.67 -17.33 -10.05
C ALA A 133 6.40 -17.92 -9.45
N PHE A 134 5.29 -17.76 -10.17
CA PHE A 134 4.04 -18.38 -9.79
C PHE A 134 4.12 -19.88 -10.04
N THR A 135 3.94 -20.69 -8.99
CA THR A 135 4.18 -22.14 -9.03
C THR A 135 2.88 -22.92 -9.26
N ALA A 136 3.03 -24.22 -9.58
CA ALA A 136 1.87 -25.11 -9.67
C ALA A 136 1.12 -25.24 -8.33
N GLU A 137 1.87 -25.15 -7.22
CA GLU A 137 1.28 -25.17 -5.88
C GLU A 137 0.43 -23.91 -5.65
N ASP A 138 0.93 -22.75 -6.12
CA ASP A 138 0.17 -21.48 -6.06
C ASP A 138 -1.12 -21.60 -6.88
N GLU A 139 -1.05 -22.19 -8.09
CA GLU A 139 -2.24 -22.41 -8.94
C GLU A 139 -3.27 -23.27 -8.22
N ALA A 140 -2.82 -24.33 -7.56
CA ALA A 140 -3.71 -25.24 -6.82
C ALA A 140 -4.47 -24.51 -5.71
N THR A 141 -3.83 -23.54 -5.07
CA THR A 141 -4.47 -22.73 -4.02
C THR A 141 -5.65 -21.94 -4.58
N LEU A 142 -5.59 -21.54 -5.84
CA LEU A 142 -6.63 -20.72 -6.48
C LEU A 142 -7.70 -21.55 -7.19
N ASP A 143 -7.49 -22.84 -7.39
CA ASP A 143 -8.43 -23.70 -8.11
C ASP A 143 -9.85 -23.69 -7.51
N GLY A 144 -9.95 -23.64 -6.19
CA GLY A 144 -11.24 -23.57 -5.50
C GLY A 144 -12.05 -22.31 -5.81
N LEU A 145 -11.42 -21.28 -6.34
CA LEU A 145 -12.06 -20.02 -6.73
C LEU A 145 -12.38 -19.97 -8.23
N GLY A 146 -12.02 -21.00 -8.98
CA GLY A 146 -12.24 -21.04 -10.42
C GLY A 146 -11.30 -20.17 -11.24
N ILE A 147 -10.15 -19.86 -10.68
CA ILE A 147 -9.14 -19.01 -11.32
C ILE A 147 -8.13 -19.86 -12.08
#